data_33c454cc6f9d2a3db71f19d3ed41da7e
#
_entry.id   33c454cc6f9d2a3db71f19d3ed41da7e
#
_cell.length_a   1.000
_cell.length_b   1.000
_cell.length_c   1.000
_cell.angle_alpha   90.00
_cell.angle_beta   90.00
_cell.angle_gamma   90.00
#
_symmetry.space_group_name_H-M   'P 1'
#
loop_
_entity.id
_entity.type
_entity.pdbx_description
1 polymer ?
#
loop_
_entity_poly.entity_id
_entity_poly.type
_entity_poly.pdbx_seq_one_letter_code
_entity_poly.pdbx_strand_id
1 'polypeptide(L)'
;RLGPGDDQYLRQYCEKHGAVLTLIGLDQLGNDIFRECPILARDFLGISIDSGQILPMDMFVAKHDANRMSAPLGTEFLFREKELEKAKTALHDNDVLLIAGPAGVGKTRFALELCRQLAEENSYTVFVIKNNNLQLYEDLVSAVEEGKDYLVLVDDANELSGLHHVLEYLPKAAIGSRHISKLILTVRDYARKQVMQSVMEVIQPETIKISTFSDDDIRKLMETCYGITNRVYTDRIVAIAEGNARLAMLAGKFATDSENLAAIQDASDLYHNYYSEQLHALIESETGVSSAGIIAFVQAIHLKHLEKLAPIFEVAGISTS
;
A
#
# COMPACT_ATOMS: atom_id res chain seq x y z
N ARG A 1 -11.23 37.01 21.32
CA ARG A 1 -10.37 36.35 22.33
C ARG A 1 -11.14 36.37 23.64
N LEU A 2 -11.32 35.18 24.26
CA LEU A 2 -11.87 35.09 25.62
C LEU A 2 -10.79 35.61 26.60
N GLY A 3 -11.20 36.43 27.57
CA GLY A 3 -10.30 36.89 28.63
C GLY A 3 -10.12 35.85 29.74
N PRO A 4 -9.14 36.06 30.65
CA PRO A 4 -9.01 35.21 31.82
C PRO A 4 -10.27 35.29 32.69
N GLY A 5 -10.99 34.22 32.82
CA GLY A 5 -12.25 34.16 33.59
C GLY A 5 -13.51 33.95 32.71
N ASP A 6 -13.47 34.34 31.44
CA ASP A 6 -14.62 34.16 30.55
C ASP A 6 -14.94 32.66 30.34
N ASP A 7 -13.91 31.80 30.30
CA ASP A 7 -14.06 30.34 30.21
C ASP A 7 -14.83 29.78 31.41
N GLN A 8 -14.46 30.18 32.61
CA GLN A 8 -15.10 29.71 33.84
C GLN A 8 -16.56 30.20 33.94
N TYR A 9 -16.80 31.43 33.57
CA TYR A 9 -18.16 31.99 33.52
C TYR A 9 -19.04 31.25 32.52
N LEU A 10 -18.56 31.01 31.31
CA LEU A 10 -19.30 30.31 30.26
C LEU A 10 -19.57 28.85 30.63
N ARG A 11 -18.64 28.14 31.26
CA ARG A 11 -18.85 26.78 31.75
C ARG A 11 -19.95 26.74 32.81
N GLN A 12 -19.91 27.61 33.81
CA GLN A 12 -20.92 27.70 34.85
C GLN A 12 -22.30 28.05 34.28
N TYR A 13 -22.34 28.95 33.31
CA TYR A 13 -23.59 29.31 32.64
C TYR A 13 -24.18 28.12 31.85
N CYS A 14 -23.38 27.40 31.11
CA CYS A 14 -23.84 26.23 30.36
C CYS A 14 -24.30 25.08 31.27
N GLU A 15 -23.55 24.78 32.32
CA GLU A 15 -23.94 23.78 33.34
C GLU A 15 -25.27 24.10 33.97
N LYS A 16 -25.49 25.37 34.34
CA LYS A 16 -26.76 25.83 34.93
C LYS A 16 -27.96 25.63 34.01
N HIS A 17 -27.71 25.60 32.70
CA HIS A 17 -28.76 25.43 31.68
C HIS A 17 -28.75 24.01 31.06
N GLY A 18 -28.04 23.05 31.68
CA GLY A 18 -28.00 21.64 31.20
C GLY A 18 -27.26 21.45 29.88
N ALA A 19 -26.39 22.40 29.53
CA ALA A 19 -25.58 22.33 28.31
C ALA A 19 -24.10 22.04 28.65
N VAL A 20 -23.40 21.31 27.74
CA VAL A 20 -21.98 21.07 27.86
C VAL A 20 -21.25 22.07 26.97
N LEU A 21 -20.29 22.82 27.53
CA LEU A 21 -19.44 23.73 26.76
C LEU A 21 -18.16 23.02 26.33
N THR A 22 -17.93 22.94 25.04
CA THR A 22 -16.65 22.54 24.45
C THR A 22 -15.97 23.77 23.85
N LEU A 23 -14.79 24.11 24.33
CA LEU A 23 -13.99 25.21 23.78
C LEU A 23 -12.93 24.65 22.86
N ILE A 24 -12.99 25.05 21.60
CA ILE A 24 -12.00 24.67 20.57
C ILE A 24 -11.11 25.89 20.35
N GLY A 25 -9.84 25.75 20.69
CA GLY A 25 -8.82 26.78 20.42
C GLY A 25 -8.54 26.90 18.93
N LEU A 26 -8.04 28.07 18.51
CA LEU A 26 -7.72 28.34 17.11
C LEU A 26 -6.70 27.32 16.56
N ASP A 27 -5.71 26.95 17.37
CA ASP A 27 -4.70 25.95 16.99
C ASP A 27 -5.31 24.55 16.82
N GLN A 28 -6.22 24.16 17.72
CA GLN A 28 -6.94 22.90 17.60
C GLN A 28 -7.85 22.90 16.37
N LEU A 29 -8.62 23.97 16.17
CA LEU A 29 -9.48 24.12 14.99
C LEU A 29 -8.67 24.07 13.70
N GLY A 30 -7.51 24.73 13.66
CA GLY A 30 -6.59 24.68 12.53
C GLY A 30 -6.07 23.26 12.25
N ASN A 31 -5.67 22.55 13.29
CA ASN A 31 -5.24 21.16 13.16
C ASN A 31 -6.36 20.22 12.69
N ASP A 32 -7.58 20.40 13.24
CA ASP A 32 -8.73 19.58 12.89
C ASP A 32 -9.14 19.83 11.42
N ILE A 33 -9.18 21.10 10.98
CA ILE A 33 -9.43 21.44 9.56
C ILE A 33 -8.36 20.86 8.66
N PHE A 34 -7.08 20.98 9.05
CA PHE A 34 -5.97 20.46 8.25
C PHE A 34 -5.99 18.94 8.11
N ARG A 35 -6.39 18.21 9.16
CA ARG A 35 -6.42 16.74 9.17
C ARG A 35 -7.69 16.15 8.56
N GLU A 36 -8.84 16.76 8.83
CA GLU A 36 -10.14 16.19 8.49
C GLU A 36 -10.81 16.83 7.28
N CYS A 37 -10.49 18.10 7.00
CA CYS A 37 -11.06 18.86 5.90
C CYS A 37 -9.99 19.65 5.13
N PRO A 38 -8.95 18.99 4.58
CA PRO A 38 -7.85 19.66 3.88
C PRO A 38 -8.31 20.56 2.73
N ILE A 39 -9.42 20.22 2.08
CA ILE A 39 -10.05 21.03 1.04
C ILE A 39 -10.36 22.46 1.53
N LEU A 40 -10.87 22.60 2.74
CA LEU A 40 -11.18 23.92 3.31
C LEU A 40 -9.92 24.79 3.47
N ALA A 41 -8.80 24.17 3.87
CA ALA A 41 -7.54 24.91 3.99
C ALA A 41 -7.03 25.39 2.63
N ARG A 42 -7.17 24.60 1.57
CA ARG A 42 -6.83 25.01 0.21
C ARG A 42 -7.75 26.11 -0.29
N ASP A 43 -9.07 25.90 -0.21
CA ASP A 43 -10.06 26.77 -0.84
C ASP A 43 -10.19 28.13 -0.15
N PHE A 44 -10.02 28.17 1.18
CA PHE A 44 -10.15 29.39 1.96
C PHE A 44 -8.81 30.05 2.35
N LEU A 45 -7.73 29.27 2.42
CA LEU A 45 -6.42 29.79 2.83
C LEU A 45 -5.41 29.80 1.67
N GLY A 46 -5.75 29.23 0.50
CA GLY A 46 -4.82 29.11 -0.64
C GLY A 46 -3.60 28.24 -0.34
N ILE A 47 -3.71 27.34 0.65
CA ILE A 47 -2.63 26.44 1.01
C ILE A 47 -2.77 25.19 0.16
N SER A 48 -1.79 24.92 -0.71
CA SER A 48 -1.71 23.63 -1.39
C SER A 48 -1.41 22.55 -0.37
N ILE A 49 -2.34 21.62 -0.16
CA ILE A 49 -2.17 20.51 0.76
C ILE A 49 -1.86 19.27 -0.06
N ASP A 50 -0.64 18.80 0.10
CA ASP A 50 -0.25 17.47 -0.36
C ASP A 50 -0.77 16.45 0.66
N SER A 51 -1.73 15.63 0.27
CA SER A 51 -2.27 14.56 1.12
C SER A 51 -1.27 13.42 1.32
N GLY A 52 -0.20 13.39 0.56
CA GLY A 52 0.80 12.33 0.57
C GLY A 52 0.32 11.03 -0.09
N GLN A 53 -0.73 11.09 -0.92
CA GLN A 53 -1.18 9.96 -1.74
C GLN A 53 -0.38 9.81 -3.03
N ILE A 54 -0.01 10.93 -3.65
CA ILE A 54 0.80 10.97 -4.87
C ILE A 54 2.23 11.27 -4.50
N LEU A 55 3.11 10.32 -4.69
CA LEU A 55 4.52 10.43 -4.30
C LEU A 55 5.43 10.22 -5.52
N PRO A 56 6.52 10.97 -5.65
CA PRO A 56 7.63 10.56 -6.50
C PRO A 56 8.09 9.15 -6.11
N MET A 57 8.53 8.36 -7.09
CA MET A 57 8.89 6.95 -6.90
C MET A 57 9.91 6.75 -5.78
N ASP A 58 10.96 7.58 -5.72
CA ASP A 58 12.01 7.47 -4.70
C ASP A 58 11.48 7.74 -3.29
N MET A 59 10.57 8.72 -3.15
CA MET A 59 9.92 9.01 -1.87
C MET A 59 8.99 7.88 -1.43
N PHE A 60 8.27 7.26 -2.38
CA PHE A 60 7.44 6.10 -2.09
C PHE A 60 8.27 4.94 -1.57
N VAL A 61 9.38 4.60 -2.23
CA VAL A 61 10.30 3.54 -1.81
C VAL A 61 10.89 3.85 -0.43
N ALA A 62 11.40 5.06 -0.22
CA ALA A 62 11.97 5.46 1.06
C ALA A 62 10.94 5.38 2.22
N LYS A 63 9.71 5.85 1.99
CA LYS A 63 8.62 5.79 2.99
C LYS A 63 8.20 4.35 3.29
N HIS A 64 8.17 3.48 2.26
CA HIS A 64 7.86 2.07 2.43
C HIS A 64 8.94 1.34 3.22
N ASP A 65 10.22 1.55 2.88
CA ASP A 65 11.36 0.85 3.47
C ASP A 65 11.70 1.35 4.88
N ALA A 66 11.24 2.56 5.25
CA ALA A 66 11.31 3.05 6.63
C ALA A 66 10.45 2.23 7.60
N ASN A 67 9.44 1.51 7.11
CA ASN A 67 8.63 0.60 7.92
C ASN A 67 9.39 -0.72 8.13
N ARG A 68 9.76 -1.01 9.38
CA ARG A 68 10.51 -2.23 9.75
C ARG A 68 9.81 -3.52 9.38
N MET A 69 8.47 -3.51 9.31
CA MET A 69 7.64 -4.68 8.99
C MET A 69 7.36 -4.82 7.49
N SER A 70 7.90 -3.94 6.67
CA SER A 70 7.80 -4.04 5.22
C SER A 70 8.97 -4.83 4.65
N ALA A 71 8.69 -5.68 3.66
CA ALA A 71 9.74 -6.25 2.84
C ALA A 71 10.37 -5.12 2.00
N PRO A 72 11.71 -4.97 2.01
CA PRO A 72 12.35 -3.84 1.35
C PRO A 72 12.10 -3.83 -0.15
N LEU A 73 11.79 -2.66 -0.69
CA LEU A 73 11.59 -2.43 -2.12
C LEU A 73 12.87 -1.97 -2.84
N GLY A 74 13.84 -1.43 -2.09
CA GLY A 74 15.11 -0.95 -2.62
C GLY A 74 16.17 -2.05 -2.87
N THR A 75 15.84 -3.33 -2.72
CA THR A 75 16.76 -4.45 -2.99
C THR A 75 16.93 -4.70 -4.49
N GLU A 76 17.89 -5.55 -4.88
CA GLU A 76 18.07 -5.98 -6.25
C GLU A 76 16.81 -6.66 -6.80
N PHE A 77 16.46 -6.36 -8.06
CA PHE A 77 15.34 -7.02 -8.75
C PHE A 77 15.84 -8.34 -9.36
N LEU A 78 15.16 -9.43 -9.03
CA LEU A 78 15.56 -10.78 -9.42
C LEU A 78 14.38 -11.56 -10.03
N PHE A 79 14.67 -12.43 -10.98
CA PHE A 79 13.79 -13.46 -11.54
C PHE A 79 12.55 -12.90 -12.20
N ARG A 80 12.33 -12.19 -13.04
CA ARG A 80 11.07 -11.84 -13.73
C ARG A 80 11.35 -11.06 -15.00
N GLU A 81 12.51 -11.26 -15.56
CA GLU A 81 12.98 -10.56 -16.75
C GLU A 81 12.03 -10.80 -17.93
N LYS A 82 11.51 -12.03 -18.06
CA LYS A 82 10.56 -12.37 -19.14
C LYS A 82 9.22 -11.68 -18.98
N GLU A 83 8.71 -11.63 -17.76
CA GLU A 83 7.48 -10.91 -17.44
C GLU A 83 7.68 -9.40 -17.61
N LEU A 84 8.84 -8.88 -17.27
CA LEU A 84 9.18 -7.46 -17.40
C LEU A 84 9.22 -7.04 -18.88
N GLU A 85 9.86 -7.82 -19.76
CA GLU A 85 9.88 -7.56 -21.20
C GLU A 85 8.48 -7.63 -21.82
N LYS A 86 7.65 -8.57 -21.38
CA LYS A 86 6.24 -8.63 -21.80
C LYS A 86 5.47 -7.39 -21.33
N ALA A 87 5.73 -6.90 -20.10
CA ALA A 87 5.09 -5.72 -19.56
C ALA A 87 5.48 -4.46 -20.34
N LYS A 88 6.76 -4.33 -20.71
CA LYS A 88 7.24 -3.22 -21.58
C LYS A 88 6.55 -3.25 -22.94
N THR A 89 6.52 -4.40 -23.58
CA THR A 89 5.85 -4.57 -24.87
C THR A 89 4.35 -4.23 -24.77
N ALA A 90 3.69 -4.70 -23.71
CA ALA A 90 2.29 -4.41 -23.50
C ALA A 90 2.02 -2.90 -23.31
N LEU A 91 2.88 -2.18 -22.56
CA LEU A 91 2.76 -0.73 -22.38
C LEU A 91 3.22 0.09 -23.59
N HIS A 92 4.01 -0.47 -24.49
CA HIS A 92 4.30 0.18 -25.77
C HIS A 92 3.03 0.33 -26.61
N ASP A 93 2.22 -0.73 -26.66
CA ASP A 93 1.03 -0.79 -27.51
C ASP A 93 -0.24 -0.30 -26.81
N ASN A 94 -0.24 -0.21 -25.48
CA ASN A 94 -1.39 0.18 -24.65
C ASN A 94 -1.03 1.25 -23.64
N ASP A 95 -2.03 2.01 -23.17
CA ASP A 95 -1.83 3.06 -22.18
C ASP A 95 -2.02 2.55 -20.74
N VAL A 96 -2.64 1.38 -20.56
CA VAL A 96 -2.95 0.83 -19.23
C VAL A 96 -2.52 -0.63 -19.11
N LEU A 97 -1.76 -0.93 -18.06
CA LEU A 97 -1.33 -2.27 -17.68
C LEU A 97 -1.86 -2.64 -16.29
N LEU A 98 -2.55 -3.77 -16.20
CA LEU A 98 -3.00 -4.36 -14.94
C LEU A 98 -2.07 -5.50 -14.52
N ILE A 99 -1.40 -5.36 -13.38
CA ILE A 99 -0.53 -6.37 -12.79
C ILE A 99 -1.30 -7.09 -11.67
N ALA A 100 -1.73 -8.32 -11.95
CA ALA A 100 -2.53 -9.12 -11.04
C ALA A 100 -1.71 -10.26 -10.40
N GLY A 101 -2.06 -10.64 -9.18
CA GLY A 101 -1.45 -11.80 -8.52
C GLY A 101 -1.78 -11.84 -7.02
N PRO A 102 -1.46 -12.96 -6.34
CA PRO A 102 -1.66 -13.11 -4.92
C PRO A 102 -0.97 -12.03 -4.08
N ALA A 103 -1.40 -11.87 -2.82
CA ALA A 103 -0.70 -10.97 -1.90
C ALA A 103 0.73 -11.46 -1.65
N GLY A 104 1.69 -10.53 -1.54
CA GLY A 104 3.08 -10.83 -1.17
C GLY A 104 3.96 -11.44 -2.27
N VAL A 105 3.46 -11.63 -3.51
CA VAL A 105 4.27 -12.18 -4.62
C VAL A 105 5.21 -11.18 -5.28
N GLY A 106 5.24 -9.92 -4.83
CA GLY A 106 6.15 -8.90 -5.35
C GLY A 106 5.58 -8.05 -6.48
N LYS A 107 4.25 -7.88 -6.61
CA LYS A 107 3.63 -7.01 -7.63
C LYS A 107 4.15 -5.58 -7.60
N THR A 108 4.16 -4.96 -6.42
CA THR A 108 4.64 -3.59 -6.21
C THR A 108 6.12 -3.47 -6.62
N ARG A 109 6.97 -4.42 -6.21
CA ARG A 109 8.40 -4.42 -6.58
C ARG A 109 8.59 -4.57 -8.10
N PHE A 110 7.81 -5.44 -8.73
CA PHE A 110 7.79 -5.61 -10.19
C PHE A 110 7.35 -4.33 -10.90
N ALA A 111 6.26 -3.70 -10.44
CA ALA A 111 5.74 -2.47 -11.01
C ALA A 111 6.73 -1.30 -10.89
N LEU A 112 7.42 -1.17 -9.75
CA LEU A 112 8.44 -0.14 -9.55
C LEU A 112 9.65 -0.35 -10.47
N GLU A 113 10.10 -1.61 -10.66
CA GLU A 113 11.18 -1.90 -11.59
C GLU A 113 10.78 -1.57 -13.04
N LEU A 114 9.55 -1.92 -13.43
CA LEU A 114 9.00 -1.54 -14.73
C LEU A 114 8.97 -0.01 -14.91
N CYS A 115 8.49 0.72 -13.90
CA CYS A 115 8.48 2.18 -13.93
C CYS A 115 9.89 2.77 -14.08
N ARG A 116 10.87 2.23 -13.34
CA ARG A 116 12.27 2.67 -13.40
C ARG A 116 12.84 2.52 -14.81
N GLN A 117 12.69 1.33 -15.41
CA GLN A 117 13.22 1.07 -16.75
C GLN A 117 12.53 1.90 -17.83
N LEU A 118 11.21 2.06 -17.76
CA LEU A 118 10.48 2.90 -18.69
C LEU A 118 10.83 4.39 -18.55
N ALA A 119 11.10 4.88 -17.34
CA ALA A 119 11.52 6.25 -17.13
C ALA A 119 12.95 6.52 -17.64
N GLU A 120 13.84 5.52 -17.58
CA GLU A 120 15.19 5.61 -18.17
C GLU A 120 15.17 5.61 -19.71
N GLU A 121 14.23 4.88 -20.30
CA GLU A 121 14.06 4.79 -21.76
C GLU A 121 13.28 5.98 -22.34
N ASN A 122 12.39 6.56 -21.55
CA ASN A 122 11.49 7.64 -21.96
C ASN A 122 11.46 8.71 -20.88
N SER A 123 11.42 9.97 -21.21
CA SER A 123 11.45 11.08 -20.25
C SER A 123 10.16 11.22 -19.41
N TYR A 124 9.62 10.12 -18.86
CA TYR A 124 8.44 10.15 -18.02
C TYR A 124 8.73 10.73 -16.63
N THR A 125 7.80 11.56 -16.14
CA THR A 125 7.72 11.87 -14.71
C THR A 125 6.93 10.75 -14.03
N VAL A 126 7.55 10.04 -13.08
CA VAL A 126 6.94 8.88 -12.43
C VAL A 126 6.32 9.27 -11.09
N PHE A 127 5.03 8.98 -10.95
CA PHE A 127 4.32 9.06 -9.68
C PHE A 127 3.80 7.71 -9.24
N VAL A 128 3.79 7.50 -7.92
CA VAL A 128 3.14 6.35 -7.28
C VAL A 128 1.96 6.87 -6.44
N ILE A 129 0.78 6.33 -6.70
CA ILE A 129 -0.43 6.61 -5.95
C ILE A 129 -0.69 5.45 -4.99
N LYS A 130 -0.83 5.77 -3.71
CA LYS A 130 -1.23 4.83 -2.68
C LYS A 130 -2.36 5.41 -1.85
N ASN A 131 -3.39 4.61 -1.63
CA ASN A 131 -4.55 5.03 -0.84
C ASN A 131 -4.14 5.40 0.60
N ASN A 132 -4.64 6.54 1.07
CA ASN A 132 -4.54 6.97 2.47
C ASN A 132 -5.91 7.40 3.03
N ASN A 133 -7.01 7.01 2.35
CA ASN A 133 -8.40 7.33 2.67
C ASN A 133 -8.77 8.83 2.59
N LEU A 134 -7.94 9.65 1.96
CA LEU A 134 -8.24 11.05 1.66
C LEU A 134 -8.76 11.20 0.23
N GLN A 135 -9.22 12.39 -0.13
CA GLN A 135 -9.70 12.67 -1.48
C GLN A 135 -8.52 12.82 -2.45
N LEU A 136 -8.54 12.05 -3.54
CA LEU A 136 -7.46 12.00 -4.53
C LEU A 136 -7.58 13.06 -5.62
N TYR A 137 -8.80 13.50 -5.96
CA TYR A 137 -9.04 14.40 -7.09
C TYR A 137 -8.16 15.64 -7.08
N GLU A 138 -8.03 16.26 -5.93
CA GLU A 138 -7.31 17.52 -5.78
C GLU A 138 -5.80 17.37 -5.82
N ASP A 139 -5.31 16.23 -5.31
CA ASP A 139 -3.91 15.87 -5.45
C ASP A 139 -3.55 15.68 -6.94
N LEU A 140 -4.43 15.04 -7.72
CA LEU A 140 -4.24 14.89 -9.17
C LEU A 140 -4.24 16.23 -9.89
N VAL A 141 -5.17 17.12 -9.56
CA VAL A 141 -5.23 18.48 -10.15
C VAL A 141 -3.94 19.24 -9.88
N SER A 142 -3.34 19.05 -8.71
CA SER A 142 -2.10 19.72 -8.31
C SER A 142 -0.85 19.07 -8.90
N ALA A 143 -0.84 17.73 -9.03
CA ALA A 143 0.33 16.97 -9.44
C ALA A 143 0.49 16.87 -10.96
N VAL A 144 -0.63 16.80 -11.72
CA VAL A 144 -0.59 16.63 -13.18
C VAL A 144 -0.56 18.00 -13.86
N GLU A 145 0.60 18.40 -14.34
CA GLU A 145 0.83 19.66 -15.04
C GLU A 145 0.65 19.50 -16.55
N GLU A 146 0.42 20.60 -17.27
CA GLU A 146 0.33 20.62 -18.71
C GLU A 146 1.69 20.36 -19.37
N GLY A 147 1.68 19.62 -20.48
CA GLY A 147 2.85 19.42 -21.33
C GLY A 147 3.92 18.52 -20.75
N LYS A 148 3.61 17.77 -19.71
CA LYS A 148 4.49 16.73 -19.17
C LYS A 148 3.92 15.34 -19.42
N ASP A 149 4.80 14.39 -19.68
CA ASP A 149 4.45 12.98 -19.82
C ASP A 149 4.58 12.27 -18.48
N TYR A 150 3.48 11.69 -18.02
CA TYR A 150 3.43 10.99 -16.73
C TYR A 150 3.27 9.49 -16.91
N LEU A 151 4.08 8.74 -16.17
CA LEU A 151 3.90 7.32 -15.90
C LEU A 151 3.42 7.18 -14.46
N VAL A 152 2.18 6.74 -14.28
CA VAL A 152 1.57 6.63 -12.95
C VAL A 152 1.43 5.18 -12.55
N LEU A 153 1.92 4.82 -11.37
CA LEU A 153 1.69 3.55 -10.72
C LEU A 153 0.63 3.73 -9.61
N VAL A 154 -0.47 3.01 -9.70
CA VAL A 154 -1.42 2.87 -8.59
C VAL A 154 -1.13 1.55 -7.87
N ASP A 155 -0.61 1.65 -6.66
CA ASP A 155 -0.33 0.48 -5.84
C ASP A 155 -1.57 0.03 -5.07
N ASP A 156 -1.88 -1.26 -5.14
CA ASP A 156 -3.12 -1.86 -4.59
C ASP A 156 -4.39 -1.09 -5.05
N ALA A 157 -4.60 -0.99 -6.37
CA ALA A 157 -5.71 -0.24 -6.99
C ALA A 157 -7.10 -0.65 -6.47
N ASN A 158 -7.23 -1.85 -5.92
CA ASN A 158 -8.45 -2.33 -5.28
C ASN A 158 -8.77 -1.62 -3.94
N GLU A 159 -7.80 -0.95 -3.35
CA GLU A 159 -7.99 -0.18 -2.11
C GLU A 159 -8.28 1.30 -2.41
N LEU A 160 -8.03 1.77 -3.64
CA LEU A 160 -8.16 3.16 -4.01
C LEU A 160 -9.62 3.52 -4.34
N SER A 161 -10.28 4.27 -3.46
CA SER A 161 -11.65 4.73 -3.68
C SER A 161 -11.79 5.75 -4.83
N GLY A 162 -10.72 6.48 -5.14
CA GLY A 162 -10.67 7.50 -6.20
C GLY A 162 -10.12 7.02 -7.54
N LEU A 163 -10.12 5.72 -7.85
CA LEU A 163 -9.55 5.18 -9.09
C LEU A 163 -10.16 5.83 -10.34
N HIS A 164 -11.46 6.12 -10.35
CA HIS A 164 -12.13 6.78 -11.47
C HIS A 164 -11.52 8.15 -11.79
N HIS A 165 -11.09 8.92 -10.79
CA HIS A 165 -10.42 10.20 -11.03
C HIS A 165 -9.09 10.02 -11.76
N VAL A 166 -8.33 8.95 -11.46
CA VAL A 166 -7.09 8.64 -12.20
C VAL A 166 -7.40 8.34 -13.67
N LEU A 167 -8.47 7.57 -13.91
CA LEU A 167 -8.88 7.18 -15.27
C LEU A 167 -9.32 8.37 -16.14
N GLU A 168 -9.85 9.44 -15.52
CA GLU A 168 -10.23 10.68 -16.21
C GLU A 168 -9.03 11.42 -16.82
N TYR A 169 -7.82 11.17 -16.33
CA TYR A 169 -6.58 11.75 -16.86
C TYR A 169 -5.93 10.94 -17.98
N LEU A 170 -6.49 9.77 -18.36
CA LEU A 170 -5.96 9.01 -19.49
C LEU A 170 -6.20 9.75 -20.82
N PRO A 171 -5.34 9.62 -21.84
CA PRO A 171 -5.39 10.42 -23.06
C PRO A 171 -6.73 10.37 -23.80
N LYS A 172 -7.42 9.23 -23.74
CA LYS A 172 -8.74 9.06 -24.38
C LYS A 172 -9.89 9.74 -23.62
N ALA A 173 -9.72 9.99 -22.35
CA ALA A 173 -10.73 10.59 -21.47
C ALA A 173 -10.41 12.05 -21.13
N ALA A 174 -9.14 12.45 -21.18
CA ALA A 174 -8.69 13.77 -20.76
C ALA A 174 -9.19 14.89 -21.67
N ILE A 175 -9.65 15.96 -21.05
CA ILE A 175 -10.02 17.21 -21.74
C ILE A 175 -8.87 18.20 -21.56
N GLY A 176 -8.13 18.47 -22.64
CA GLY A 176 -7.00 19.40 -22.64
C GLY A 176 -5.63 18.71 -22.64
N SER A 177 -4.59 19.47 -22.28
CA SER A 177 -3.18 19.03 -22.36
C SER A 177 -2.65 18.36 -21.10
N ARG A 178 -3.48 18.22 -20.05
CA ARG A 178 -3.15 17.51 -18.81
C ARG A 178 -3.57 16.05 -18.93
N HIS A 179 -2.61 15.13 -18.96
CA HIS A 179 -2.93 13.72 -19.08
C HIS A 179 -1.88 12.83 -18.44
N ILE A 180 -2.27 11.59 -18.16
CA ILE A 180 -1.39 10.50 -17.77
C ILE A 180 -1.09 9.68 -19.01
N SER A 181 0.18 9.63 -19.42
CA SER A 181 0.60 8.96 -20.66
C SER A 181 0.51 7.44 -20.53
N LYS A 182 0.93 6.90 -19.40
CA LYS A 182 0.89 5.47 -19.09
C LYS A 182 0.45 5.23 -17.65
N LEU A 183 -0.41 4.22 -17.45
CA LEU A 183 -0.95 3.84 -16.15
C LEU A 183 -0.67 2.36 -15.85
N ILE A 184 -0.04 2.11 -14.73
CA ILE A 184 0.20 0.76 -14.19
C ILE A 184 -0.64 0.60 -12.92
N LEU A 185 -1.42 -0.47 -12.85
CA LEU A 185 -2.26 -0.80 -11.71
C LEU A 185 -1.82 -2.11 -11.10
N THR A 186 -1.43 -2.15 -9.82
CA THR A 186 -1.30 -3.43 -9.12
C THR A 186 -2.63 -3.79 -8.47
N VAL A 187 -3.01 -5.07 -8.53
CA VAL A 187 -4.29 -5.54 -7.99
C VAL A 187 -4.16 -6.94 -7.41
N ARG A 188 -4.89 -7.22 -6.34
CA ARG A 188 -5.00 -8.57 -5.76
C ARG A 188 -5.98 -9.41 -6.57
N ASP A 189 -5.72 -10.71 -6.69
CA ASP A 189 -6.50 -11.62 -7.54
C ASP A 189 -8.01 -11.57 -7.26
N TYR A 190 -8.41 -11.48 -6.00
CA TYR A 190 -9.83 -11.45 -5.61
C TYR A 190 -10.58 -10.22 -6.14
N ALA A 191 -9.88 -9.07 -6.26
CA ALA A 191 -10.48 -7.82 -6.70
C ALA A 191 -10.24 -7.53 -8.19
N ARG A 192 -9.50 -8.39 -8.89
CA ARG A 192 -9.13 -8.17 -10.30
C ARG A 192 -10.33 -7.90 -11.20
N LYS A 193 -11.42 -8.66 -11.03
CA LYS A 193 -12.62 -8.49 -11.88
C LYS A 193 -13.24 -7.11 -11.71
N GLN A 194 -13.34 -6.64 -10.47
CA GLN A 194 -13.94 -5.33 -10.16
C GLN A 194 -13.11 -4.19 -10.74
N VAL A 195 -11.78 -4.18 -10.49
CA VAL A 195 -10.88 -3.16 -11.01
C VAL A 195 -10.86 -3.18 -12.54
N MET A 196 -10.81 -4.39 -13.14
CA MET A 196 -10.88 -4.55 -14.58
C MET A 196 -12.15 -3.92 -15.17
N GLN A 197 -13.32 -4.15 -14.57
CA GLN A 197 -14.58 -3.57 -15.03
C GLN A 197 -14.52 -2.04 -15.01
N SER A 198 -14.06 -1.42 -13.93
CA SER A 198 -13.92 0.03 -13.84
C SER A 198 -12.96 0.59 -14.90
N VAL A 199 -11.86 -0.09 -15.18
CA VAL A 199 -10.91 0.35 -16.22
C VAL A 199 -11.49 0.21 -17.61
N MET A 200 -12.22 -0.89 -17.88
CA MET A 200 -12.83 -1.17 -19.20
C MET A 200 -13.95 -0.18 -19.58
N GLU A 201 -14.48 0.57 -18.64
CA GLU A 201 -15.41 1.68 -18.94
C GLU A 201 -14.72 2.81 -19.71
N VAL A 202 -13.41 2.96 -19.58
CA VAL A 202 -12.61 4.01 -20.23
C VAL A 202 -11.74 3.44 -21.35
N ILE A 203 -11.00 2.37 -21.07
CA ILE A 203 -10.02 1.77 -21.99
C ILE A 203 -9.84 0.28 -21.71
N GLN A 204 -9.53 -0.49 -22.76
CA GLN A 204 -9.15 -1.90 -22.61
C GLN A 204 -7.72 -2.01 -22.06
N PRO A 205 -7.51 -2.53 -20.84
CA PRO A 205 -6.16 -2.72 -20.31
C PRO A 205 -5.55 -4.03 -20.76
N GLU A 206 -4.22 -4.07 -20.88
CA GLU A 206 -3.50 -5.33 -20.88
C GLU A 206 -3.29 -5.86 -19.47
N THR A 207 -3.17 -7.19 -19.33
CA THR A 207 -3.04 -7.84 -18.03
C THR A 207 -1.87 -8.77 -17.97
N ILE A 208 -1.01 -8.59 -16.96
CA ILE A 208 0.07 -9.52 -16.63
C ILE A 208 -0.20 -10.14 -15.27
N LYS A 209 -0.07 -11.46 -15.19
CA LYS A 209 -0.17 -12.20 -13.93
C LYS A 209 1.20 -12.49 -13.37
N ILE A 210 1.38 -12.13 -12.11
CA ILE A 210 2.56 -12.43 -11.30
C ILE A 210 2.24 -13.63 -10.41
N SER A 211 2.97 -14.74 -10.62
CA SER A 211 2.82 -15.97 -9.85
C SER A 211 3.69 -15.97 -8.59
N THR A 212 3.50 -16.96 -7.73
CA THR A 212 4.41 -17.26 -6.61
C THR A 212 5.79 -17.67 -7.12
N PHE A 213 6.81 -17.47 -6.32
CA PHE A 213 8.17 -17.94 -6.59
C PHE A 213 8.27 -19.46 -6.43
N SER A 214 9.20 -20.06 -7.16
CA SER A 214 9.63 -21.44 -6.91
C SER A 214 10.52 -21.51 -5.66
N ASP A 215 10.69 -22.73 -5.13
CA ASP A 215 11.58 -22.96 -3.99
C ASP A 215 13.03 -22.55 -4.31
N ASP A 216 13.48 -22.78 -5.53
CA ASP A 216 14.83 -22.42 -5.96
C ASP A 216 14.98 -20.89 -6.10
N ASP A 217 13.95 -20.18 -6.58
CA ASP A 217 13.95 -18.72 -6.60
C ASP A 217 14.07 -18.15 -5.19
N ILE A 218 13.33 -18.71 -4.22
CA ILE A 218 13.41 -18.27 -2.83
C ILE A 218 14.80 -18.53 -2.24
N ARG A 219 15.41 -19.69 -2.49
CA ARG A 219 16.78 -19.98 -2.03
C ARG A 219 17.77 -18.95 -2.57
N LYS A 220 17.69 -18.67 -3.87
CA LYS A 220 18.57 -17.70 -4.50
C LYS A 220 18.30 -16.27 -4.04
N LEU A 221 17.03 -15.93 -3.75
CA LEU A 221 16.66 -14.65 -3.15
C LEU A 221 17.33 -14.48 -1.76
N MET A 222 17.34 -15.55 -0.94
CA MET A 222 17.99 -15.54 0.37
C MET A 222 19.50 -15.41 0.28
N GLU A 223 20.12 -16.12 -0.67
CA GLU A 223 21.55 -16.02 -0.94
C GLU A 223 21.93 -14.59 -1.37
N THR A 224 21.24 -14.04 -2.37
CA THR A 224 21.57 -12.75 -2.95
C THR A 224 21.27 -11.57 -2.02
N CYS A 225 20.11 -11.56 -1.37
CA CYS A 225 19.69 -10.41 -0.57
C CYS A 225 20.22 -10.43 0.87
N TYR A 226 20.49 -11.62 1.42
CA TYR A 226 20.84 -11.78 2.85
C TYR A 226 22.11 -12.60 3.09
N GLY A 227 22.76 -13.14 2.04
CA GLY A 227 23.95 -14.00 2.19
C GLY A 227 23.65 -15.32 2.89
N ILE A 228 22.38 -15.75 2.97
CA ILE A 228 21.99 -16.99 3.64
C ILE A 228 22.19 -18.16 2.69
N THR A 229 23.29 -18.88 2.83
CA THR A 229 23.67 -20.05 1.99
C THR A 229 23.47 -21.40 2.69
N ASN A 230 23.27 -21.40 4.01
CA ASN A 230 23.06 -22.63 4.76
C ASN A 230 21.74 -23.29 4.38
N ARG A 231 21.82 -24.50 3.85
CA ARG A 231 20.68 -25.23 3.28
C ARG A 231 19.58 -25.52 4.31
N VAL A 232 19.92 -25.79 5.55
CA VAL A 232 18.95 -26.04 6.62
C VAL A 232 18.09 -24.79 6.85
N TYR A 233 18.69 -23.61 6.81
CA TYR A 233 17.99 -22.36 7.01
C TYR A 233 17.19 -21.95 5.77
N THR A 234 17.76 -22.08 4.57
CA THR A 234 17.05 -21.76 3.34
C THR A 234 15.86 -22.69 3.11
N ASP A 235 15.98 -23.99 3.38
CA ASP A 235 14.87 -24.95 3.27
C ASP A 235 13.73 -24.60 4.24
N ARG A 236 14.08 -24.10 5.43
CA ARG A 236 13.10 -23.64 6.40
C ARG A 236 12.39 -22.37 5.96
N ILE A 237 13.12 -21.39 5.43
CA ILE A 237 12.54 -20.16 4.87
C ILE A 237 11.62 -20.50 3.68
N VAL A 238 12.03 -21.42 2.83
CA VAL A 238 11.20 -21.93 1.72
C VAL A 238 9.90 -22.50 2.24
N ALA A 239 9.96 -23.35 3.28
CA ALA A 239 8.77 -23.94 3.89
C ALA A 239 7.84 -22.90 4.51
N ILE A 240 8.39 -21.84 5.12
CA ILE A 240 7.61 -20.71 5.68
C ILE A 240 6.99 -19.88 4.58
N ALA A 241 7.76 -19.56 3.55
CA ALA A 241 7.36 -18.64 2.50
C ALA A 241 6.30 -19.21 1.56
N GLU A 242 6.30 -20.50 1.28
CA GLU A 242 5.37 -21.18 0.34
C GLU A 242 5.23 -20.43 -1.00
N GLY A 243 6.34 -19.93 -1.53
CA GLY A 243 6.38 -19.14 -2.75
C GLY A 243 6.03 -17.65 -2.57
N ASN A 244 5.74 -17.19 -1.36
CA ASN A 244 5.47 -15.80 -1.05
C ASN A 244 6.78 -15.03 -0.83
N ALA A 245 7.16 -14.18 -1.80
CA ALA A 245 8.40 -13.40 -1.75
C ALA A 245 8.47 -12.49 -0.52
N ARG A 246 7.35 -11.88 -0.12
CA ARG A 246 7.31 -10.98 1.04
C ARG A 246 7.63 -11.72 2.33
N LEU A 247 7.06 -12.91 2.53
CA LEU A 247 7.37 -13.74 3.70
C LEU A 247 8.81 -14.22 3.69
N ALA A 248 9.35 -14.61 2.52
CA ALA A 248 10.75 -14.98 2.39
C ALA A 248 11.69 -13.82 2.80
N MET A 249 11.43 -12.62 2.27
CA MET A 249 12.23 -11.43 2.57
C MET A 249 12.16 -11.03 4.04
N LEU A 250 11.00 -11.13 4.67
CA LEU A 250 10.83 -10.87 6.10
C LEU A 250 11.56 -11.92 6.96
N ALA A 251 11.47 -13.20 6.57
CA ALA A 251 12.19 -14.27 7.25
C ALA A 251 13.71 -14.09 7.14
N GLY A 252 14.21 -13.74 5.95
CA GLY A 252 15.62 -13.44 5.73
C GLY A 252 16.11 -12.24 6.55
N LYS A 253 15.36 -11.15 6.58
CA LYS A 253 15.64 -9.96 7.38
C LYS A 253 15.70 -10.30 8.87
N PHE A 254 14.69 -11.00 9.38
CA PHE A 254 14.65 -11.42 10.78
C PHE A 254 15.82 -12.32 11.16
N ALA A 255 16.18 -13.25 10.26
CA ALA A 255 17.32 -14.15 10.45
C ALA A 255 18.65 -13.38 10.53
N THR A 256 18.80 -12.33 9.76
CA THR A 256 20.01 -11.50 9.71
C THR A 256 20.07 -10.55 10.89
N ASP A 257 18.97 -9.88 11.24
CA ASP A 257 18.91 -8.89 12.33
C ASP A 257 19.11 -9.54 13.72
N SER A 258 18.64 -10.78 13.92
CA SER A 258 18.75 -11.47 15.21
C SER A 258 20.07 -12.16 15.44
N GLU A 259 20.97 -12.25 14.43
CA GLU A 259 22.18 -13.09 14.42
C GLU A 259 21.93 -14.54 14.85
N ASN A 260 20.67 -14.91 15.03
CA ASN A 260 20.23 -16.17 15.56
C ASN A 260 19.20 -16.84 14.64
N LEU A 261 19.71 -17.53 13.65
CA LEU A 261 18.91 -18.32 12.72
C LEU A 261 18.08 -19.42 13.41
N ALA A 262 18.43 -19.79 14.65
CA ALA A 262 17.62 -20.69 15.46
C ALA A 262 16.32 -20.03 15.97
N ALA A 263 16.22 -18.70 15.95
CA ALA A 263 14.99 -17.99 16.31
C ALA A 263 13.87 -18.16 15.25
N ILE A 264 14.20 -18.61 14.03
CA ILE A 264 13.20 -19.07 13.06
C ILE A 264 12.82 -20.53 13.38
N GLN A 265 12.65 -20.85 14.65
CA GLN A 265 12.39 -22.25 15.02
C GLN A 265 10.97 -22.69 14.65
N ASP A 266 10.02 -21.77 14.62
CA ASP A 266 8.67 -22.08 14.19
C ASP A 266 8.15 -21.00 13.20
N ALA A 267 7.54 -21.44 12.11
CA ALA A 267 6.82 -20.56 11.20
C ALA A 267 5.75 -19.75 11.95
N SER A 268 5.18 -20.32 13.02
CA SER A 268 4.23 -19.67 13.91
C SER A 268 4.77 -18.38 14.51
N ASP A 269 6.04 -18.34 14.93
CA ASP A 269 6.62 -17.15 15.56
C ASP A 269 6.78 -15.99 14.55
N LEU A 270 7.19 -16.29 13.33
CA LEU A 270 7.30 -15.28 12.28
C LEU A 270 5.91 -14.73 11.89
N TYR A 271 4.94 -15.63 11.71
CA TYR A 271 3.56 -15.25 11.43
C TYR A 271 2.96 -14.47 12.60
N HIS A 272 3.18 -14.92 13.82
CA HIS A 272 2.71 -14.25 15.02
C HIS A 272 3.28 -12.82 15.10
N ASN A 273 4.58 -12.65 14.98
CA ASN A 273 5.23 -11.34 15.07
C ASN A 273 4.81 -10.41 13.90
N TYR A 274 4.73 -10.93 12.68
CA TYR A 274 4.34 -10.16 11.51
C TYR A 274 2.87 -9.76 11.53
N TYR A 275 1.98 -10.68 11.90
CA TYR A 275 0.55 -10.41 11.85
C TYR A 275 -0.01 -9.85 13.16
N SER A 276 0.60 -10.11 14.31
CA SER A 276 0.15 -9.54 15.58
C SER A 276 0.29 -8.01 15.58
N GLU A 277 1.36 -7.44 15.08
CA GLU A 277 1.47 -5.98 14.95
C GLU A 277 0.43 -5.39 13.99
N GLN A 278 0.17 -6.06 12.87
CA GLN A 278 -0.86 -5.65 11.93
C GLN A 278 -2.28 -5.74 12.53
N LEU A 279 -2.53 -6.78 13.33
CA LEU A 279 -3.80 -7.00 14.01
C LEU A 279 -3.97 -6.07 15.21
N HIS A 280 -2.91 -5.79 15.98
CA HIS A 280 -2.95 -4.80 17.06
C HIS A 280 -3.31 -3.42 16.52
N ALA A 281 -2.71 -2.99 15.42
CA ALA A 281 -3.05 -1.73 14.78
C ALA A 281 -4.52 -1.67 14.30
N LEU A 282 -5.10 -2.82 13.90
CA LEU A 282 -6.51 -2.94 13.52
C LEU A 282 -7.45 -3.01 14.74
N ILE A 283 -7.04 -3.66 15.83
CA ILE A 283 -7.84 -3.83 17.06
C ILE A 283 -7.87 -2.55 17.89
N GLU A 284 -6.78 -1.79 17.91
CA GLU A 284 -6.69 -0.49 18.60
C GLU A 284 -7.47 0.64 17.91
N SER A 285 -7.84 0.46 16.63
CA SER A 285 -8.82 1.37 16.01
C SER A 285 -10.19 1.17 16.68
N GLU A 286 -10.80 2.25 17.17
CA GLU A 286 -12.07 2.28 17.95
C GLU A 286 -13.27 1.58 17.28
N THR A 287 -13.16 1.17 16.04
CA THR A 287 -14.13 0.35 15.31
C THR A 287 -13.77 -1.12 15.49
N GLY A 288 -14.30 -1.74 16.53
CA GLY A 288 -14.08 -3.17 16.81
C GLY A 288 -14.11 -4.01 15.54
N VAL A 289 -12.97 -4.58 15.17
CA VAL A 289 -12.83 -5.44 13.99
C VAL A 289 -13.69 -6.66 14.24
N SER A 290 -14.80 -6.79 13.52
CA SER A 290 -15.64 -7.98 13.59
C SER A 290 -14.84 -9.20 13.12
N SER A 291 -15.19 -10.39 13.63
CA SER A 291 -14.61 -11.67 13.17
C SER A 291 -14.60 -11.79 11.63
N ALA A 292 -15.61 -11.22 10.97
CA ALA A 292 -15.68 -11.14 9.51
C ALA A 292 -14.54 -10.32 8.89
N GLY A 293 -14.08 -9.25 9.54
CA GLY A 293 -12.94 -8.45 9.07
C GLY A 293 -11.62 -9.24 9.12
N ILE A 294 -11.42 -10.03 10.17
CA ILE A 294 -10.24 -10.89 10.30
C ILE A 294 -10.26 -12.03 9.27
N ILE A 295 -11.41 -12.66 9.05
CA ILE A 295 -11.55 -13.68 8.01
C ILE A 295 -11.29 -13.09 6.62
N ALA A 296 -11.82 -11.89 6.32
CA ALA A 296 -11.56 -11.21 5.06
C ALA A 296 -10.06 -10.84 4.90
N PHE A 297 -9.40 -10.42 5.98
CA PHE A 297 -7.96 -10.17 5.98
C PHE A 297 -7.16 -11.44 5.70
N VAL A 298 -7.46 -12.55 6.38
CA VAL A 298 -6.81 -13.85 6.16
C VAL A 298 -7.02 -14.34 4.73
N GLN A 299 -8.22 -14.20 4.18
CA GLN A 299 -8.50 -14.56 2.79
C GLN A 299 -7.73 -13.64 1.81
N ALA A 300 -7.62 -12.35 2.12
CA ALA A 300 -6.91 -11.39 1.28
C ALA A 300 -5.41 -11.69 1.16
N ILE A 301 -4.80 -12.28 2.18
CA ILE A 301 -3.38 -12.66 2.18
C ILE A 301 -3.13 -14.08 1.63
N HIS A 302 -4.17 -14.80 1.22
CA HIS A 302 -4.10 -16.15 0.63
C HIS A 302 -3.26 -17.16 1.44
N LEU A 303 -3.42 -17.17 2.76
CA LEU A 303 -2.78 -18.18 3.58
C LEU A 303 -3.46 -19.54 3.35
N LYS A 304 -2.67 -20.52 2.92
CA LYS A 304 -3.14 -21.89 2.69
C LYS A 304 -3.36 -22.69 3.98
N HIS A 305 -2.74 -22.26 5.07
CA HIS A 305 -2.70 -22.97 6.35
C HIS A 305 -3.25 -22.09 7.47
N LEU A 306 -4.56 -22.10 7.67
CA LEU A 306 -5.26 -21.34 8.73
C LEU A 306 -4.82 -21.78 10.14
N GLU A 307 -4.41 -23.06 10.30
CA GLU A 307 -3.91 -23.59 11.56
C GLU A 307 -2.66 -22.84 12.09
N LYS A 308 -1.86 -22.26 11.21
CA LYS A 308 -0.71 -21.43 11.57
C LYS A 308 -1.09 -20.10 12.21
N LEU A 309 -2.34 -19.70 12.06
CA LEU A 309 -2.91 -18.47 12.62
C LEU A 309 -3.68 -18.72 13.91
N ALA A 310 -3.78 -19.97 14.38
CA ALA A 310 -4.51 -20.30 15.61
C ALA A 310 -4.13 -19.40 16.81
N PRO A 311 -2.84 -19.11 17.08
CA PRO A 311 -2.47 -18.21 18.16
C PRO A 311 -3.00 -16.78 17.98
N ILE A 312 -3.12 -16.32 16.76
CA ILE A 312 -3.61 -14.97 16.42
C ILE A 312 -5.14 -14.91 16.63
N PHE A 313 -5.85 -15.96 16.24
CA PHE A 313 -7.29 -16.06 16.45
C PHE A 313 -7.64 -16.15 17.94
N GLU A 314 -6.83 -16.85 18.75
CA GLU A 314 -6.98 -16.89 20.21
C GLU A 314 -6.84 -15.50 20.85
N VAL A 315 -5.81 -14.74 20.46
CA VAL A 315 -5.60 -13.35 20.95
C VAL A 315 -6.76 -12.45 20.55
N ALA A 316 -7.35 -12.67 19.36
CA ALA A 316 -8.50 -11.91 18.86
C ALA A 316 -9.85 -12.40 19.41
N GLY A 317 -9.88 -13.44 20.29
CA GLY A 317 -11.10 -14.01 20.84
C GLY A 317 -11.97 -14.75 19.83
N ILE A 318 -11.39 -15.22 18.72
CA ILE A 318 -12.09 -15.94 17.65
C ILE A 318 -11.90 -17.44 17.85
N SER A 319 -13.00 -18.17 18.02
CA SER A 319 -12.96 -19.65 18.08
C SER A 319 -12.64 -20.22 16.70
N THR A 320 -11.64 -21.10 16.63
CA THR A 320 -11.24 -21.85 15.42
C THR A 320 -11.97 -23.17 15.25
N SER A 321 -13.07 -23.37 16.01
CA SER A 321 -13.91 -24.62 15.93
C SER A 321 -14.82 -24.63 14.70
#